data_0972bbf6319d05bbced1c82abc347e2d
#
_entry.id   0972bbf6319d05bbced1c82abc347e2d
#
_cell.length_a   1.000
_cell.length_b   1.000
_cell.length_c   1.000
_cell.angle_alpha   90.00
_cell.angle_beta   90.00
_cell.angle_gamma   90.00
#
_symmetry.space_group_name_H-M   'P 1'
#
loop_
_entity.id
_entity.type
_entity.pdbx_description
1 polymer ?
#
loop_
_entity_poly.entity_id
_entity_poly.type
_entity_poly.pdbx_seq_one_letter_code
_entity_poly.pdbx_strand_id
1 'polypeptide(L)'
;MLTLYEPKCEELWFRQRMLADEETMAYNHAWGGTIAFPEEAWRDWFECWLGAHDDMRFYRYLKDEDGRFVGEIAYRFDAGLQGYAANVIVHSQYRGRGYGSLALDLLCAAAKENGITELYDNIAVDNPAIGMFIRHGFSEDYRTEDAIFLKKTLK
;
A
#
# COMPACT_ATOMS: atom_id res chain seq x y z
N MET A 1 13.53 3.67 -11.99
CA MET A 1 13.83 2.89 -10.78
C MET A 1 13.17 3.53 -9.57
N LEU A 2 12.62 2.72 -8.68
CA LEU A 2 12.04 3.21 -7.43
C LEU A 2 12.92 2.84 -6.25
N THR A 3 13.00 3.75 -5.28
CA THR A 3 13.65 3.47 -4.00
C THR A 3 12.68 3.69 -2.86
N LEU A 4 12.91 2.99 -1.74
CA LEU A 4 12.10 3.14 -0.54
C LEU A 4 12.66 4.27 0.32
N TYR A 5 11.75 5.04 0.92
CA TYR A 5 12.12 6.15 1.79
C TYR A 5 11.22 6.16 3.04
N GLU A 6 11.85 6.22 4.20
CA GLU A 6 11.10 6.35 5.44
C GLU A 6 10.79 7.84 5.67
N PRO A 7 9.51 8.24 5.57
CA PRO A 7 9.17 9.65 5.67
C PRO A 7 9.30 10.18 7.09
N LYS A 8 9.56 11.48 7.20
CA LYS A 8 9.50 12.22 8.46
C LYS A 8 8.06 12.69 8.65
N CYS A 9 7.71 13.03 9.89
CA CYS A 9 6.34 13.48 10.20
C CYS A 9 5.93 14.67 9.33
N GLU A 10 6.81 15.65 9.16
CA GLU A 10 6.52 16.85 8.36
C GLU A 10 6.41 16.56 6.85
N GLU A 11 6.78 15.36 6.41
CA GLU A 11 6.66 14.95 5.02
C GLU A 11 5.35 14.21 4.72
N LEU A 12 4.48 14.08 5.70
CA LEU A 12 3.19 13.40 5.51
C LEU A 12 2.21 14.22 4.65
N TRP A 13 2.59 15.42 4.24
CA TRP A 13 1.82 16.20 3.28
C TRP A 13 1.59 15.43 1.98
N PHE A 14 2.56 14.58 1.58
CA PHE A 14 2.40 13.81 0.36
C PHE A 14 1.34 12.71 0.53
N ARG A 15 1.33 12.03 1.69
CA ARG A 15 0.27 11.07 1.99
C ARG A 15 -1.09 11.76 2.00
N GLN A 16 -1.17 12.93 2.63
CA GLN A 16 -2.41 13.71 2.63
C GLN A 16 -2.86 14.02 1.21
N ARG A 17 -1.94 14.43 0.36
CA ARG A 17 -2.23 14.74 -1.05
C ARG A 17 -2.78 13.53 -1.79
N MET A 18 -2.14 12.37 -1.63
CA MET A 18 -2.62 11.13 -2.29
C MET A 18 -4.02 10.76 -1.82
N LEU A 19 -4.25 10.76 -0.52
CA LEU A 19 -5.52 10.34 0.05
C LEU A 19 -6.66 11.31 -0.29
N ALA A 20 -6.35 12.55 -0.59
CA ALA A 20 -7.34 13.56 -0.97
C ALA A 20 -7.61 13.61 -2.49
N ASP A 21 -6.78 12.95 -3.29
CA ASP A 21 -6.91 12.97 -4.74
C ASP A 21 -7.90 11.90 -5.20
N GLU A 22 -9.02 12.35 -5.78
CA GLU A 22 -10.09 11.44 -6.21
C GLU A 22 -9.60 10.40 -7.22
N GLU A 23 -8.75 10.82 -8.15
CA GLU A 23 -8.25 9.91 -9.18
C GLU A 23 -7.33 8.85 -8.59
N THR A 24 -6.45 9.24 -7.65
CA THR A 24 -5.58 8.30 -6.94
C THR A 24 -6.42 7.30 -6.15
N MET A 25 -7.47 7.77 -5.48
CA MET A 25 -8.27 6.96 -4.57
C MET A 25 -9.49 6.31 -5.22
N ALA A 26 -9.61 6.38 -6.55
CA ALA A 26 -10.73 5.76 -7.26
C ALA A 26 -10.85 4.26 -6.96
N TYR A 27 -9.73 3.55 -6.78
CA TYR A 27 -9.74 2.12 -6.45
C TYR A 27 -10.44 1.84 -5.11
N ASN A 28 -10.53 2.83 -4.24
CA ASN A 28 -11.12 2.72 -2.90
C ASN A 28 -12.60 3.08 -2.89
N HIS A 29 -13.24 3.19 -4.06
CA HIS A 29 -14.63 3.66 -4.15
C HIS A 29 -15.61 2.82 -3.34
N ALA A 30 -15.39 1.50 -3.25
CA ALA A 30 -16.25 0.59 -2.49
C ALA A 30 -16.18 0.86 -0.97
N TRP A 31 -15.14 1.56 -0.51
CA TRP A 31 -14.92 1.86 0.90
C TRP A 31 -14.90 3.37 1.19
N GLY A 32 -15.45 4.18 0.27
CA GLY A 32 -15.63 5.62 0.47
C GLY A 32 -14.76 6.54 -0.36
N GLY A 33 -13.82 6.00 -1.15
CA GLY A 33 -12.96 6.81 -2.02
C GLY A 33 -11.86 7.53 -1.27
N THR A 34 -11.86 8.87 -1.34
CA THR A 34 -10.85 9.69 -0.67
C THR A 34 -10.93 9.57 0.86
N ILE A 35 -9.79 9.78 1.50
CA ILE A 35 -9.68 9.68 2.96
C ILE A 35 -9.12 11.00 3.50
N ALA A 36 -9.79 11.55 4.51
CA ALA A 36 -9.31 12.75 5.17
C ALA A 36 -8.09 12.42 6.04
N PHE A 37 -7.01 13.17 5.87
CA PHE A 37 -5.80 13.00 6.66
C PHE A 37 -5.24 14.38 7.03
N PRO A 38 -5.95 15.10 7.90
CA PRO A 38 -5.55 16.48 8.27
C PRO A 38 -4.26 16.48 9.08
N GLU A 39 -3.55 17.59 9.04
CA GLU A 39 -2.24 17.73 9.70
C GLU A 39 -2.28 17.37 11.18
N GLU A 40 -3.37 17.71 11.87
CA GLU A 40 -3.52 17.38 13.30
C GLU A 40 -3.56 15.89 13.58
N ALA A 41 -3.78 15.04 12.56
CA ALA A 41 -3.76 13.59 12.69
C ALA A 41 -2.39 12.99 12.37
N TRP A 42 -1.47 13.78 11.81
CA TRP A 42 -0.19 13.24 11.33
C TRP A 42 0.68 12.67 12.45
N ARG A 43 0.76 13.34 13.58
CA ARG A 43 1.64 12.93 14.68
C ARG A 43 1.26 11.56 15.23
N ASP A 44 -0.02 11.34 15.52
CA ASP A 44 -0.50 10.07 16.06
C ASP A 44 -0.30 8.94 15.05
N TRP A 45 -0.60 9.21 13.78
CA TRP A 45 -0.39 8.24 12.72
C TRP A 45 1.10 7.88 12.57
N PHE A 46 1.96 8.90 12.57
CA PHE A 46 3.40 8.73 12.46
C PHE A 46 3.96 7.88 13.58
N GLU A 47 3.57 8.15 14.82
CA GLU A 47 4.03 7.36 15.96
C GLU A 47 3.55 5.91 15.88
N CYS A 48 2.33 5.70 15.44
CA CYS A 48 1.76 4.36 15.29
C CYS A 48 2.49 3.54 14.22
N TRP A 49 2.81 4.14 13.08
CA TRP A 49 3.36 3.42 11.94
C TRP A 49 4.88 3.43 11.87
N LEU A 50 5.53 4.50 12.30
CA LEU A 50 6.96 4.70 12.12
C LEU A 50 7.71 4.88 13.44
N GLY A 51 7.01 5.19 14.52
CA GLY A 51 7.62 5.39 15.83
C GLY A 51 7.66 4.15 16.71
N ALA A 52 6.72 3.24 16.54
CA ALA A 52 6.54 2.11 17.46
C ALA A 52 7.56 0.99 17.27
N HIS A 53 8.17 0.86 16.10
CA HIS A 53 9.17 -0.18 15.78
C HIS A 53 8.74 -1.59 16.15
N ASP A 54 7.45 -1.91 15.96
CA ASP A 54 6.97 -3.27 16.16
C ASP A 54 6.95 -4.01 14.82
N ASP A 55 6.75 -5.33 14.87
CA ASP A 55 6.73 -6.16 13.67
C ASP A 55 5.36 -6.20 13.00
N MET A 56 4.41 -5.42 13.50
CA MET A 56 3.02 -5.47 13.05
C MET A 56 2.71 -4.52 11.89
N ARG A 57 3.57 -3.55 11.64
CA ARG A 57 3.38 -2.53 10.61
C ARG A 57 4.66 -2.20 9.90
N PHE A 58 4.53 -1.85 8.62
CA PHE A 58 5.63 -1.40 7.78
C PHE A 58 5.09 -0.34 6.83
N TYR A 59 5.79 0.77 6.69
CA TYR A 59 5.37 1.85 5.82
C TYR A 59 6.57 2.56 5.20
N ARG A 60 6.52 2.76 3.88
CA ARG A 60 7.56 3.53 3.17
C ARG A 60 6.93 4.33 2.05
N TYR A 61 7.52 5.49 1.77
CA TYR A 61 7.26 6.19 0.53
C TYR A 61 8.08 5.56 -0.59
N LEU A 62 7.61 5.77 -1.81
CA LEU A 62 8.34 5.41 -3.02
C LEU A 62 8.90 6.70 -3.62
N LYS A 63 10.19 6.71 -3.94
CA LYS A 63 10.85 7.81 -4.64
C LYS A 63 11.25 7.38 -6.03
N ASP A 64 11.08 8.27 -7.00
CA ASP A 64 11.59 8.05 -8.36
C ASP A 64 13.06 8.46 -8.47
N GLU A 65 13.61 8.39 -9.67
CA GLU A 65 15.03 8.71 -9.94
C GLU A 65 15.36 10.17 -9.63
N ASP A 66 14.39 11.05 -9.71
CA ASP A 66 14.57 12.48 -9.43
C ASP A 66 14.35 12.83 -7.96
N GLY A 67 14.09 11.83 -7.13
CA GLY A 67 13.87 12.03 -5.70
C GLY A 67 12.47 12.50 -5.35
N ARG A 68 11.52 12.42 -6.29
CA ARG A 68 10.14 12.81 -6.04
C ARG A 68 9.38 11.69 -5.35
N PHE A 69 8.49 12.03 -4.43
CA PHE A 69 7.57 11.06 -3.87
C PHE A 69 6.51 10.72 -4.92
N VAL A 70 6.33 9.44 -5.20
CA VAL A 70 5.40 8.99 -6.23
C VAL A 70 4.33 8.03 -5.71
N GLY A 71 4.50 7.49 -4.51
CA GLY A 71 3.55 6.55 -3.94
C GLY A 71 3.98 6.07 -2.57
N GLU A 72 3.28 5.05 -2.10
CA GLU A 72 3.57 4.41 -0.82
C GLU A 72 3.37 2.91 -0.90
N ILE A 73 4.08 2.19 -0.04
CA ILE A 73 3.83 0.77 0.23
C ILE A 73 3.71 0.58 1.73
N ALA A 74 2.87 -0.37 2.12
CA ALA A 74 2.67 -0.67 3.54
C ALA A 74 2.16 -2.10 3.72
N TYR A 75 2.40 -2.67 4.88
CA TYR A 75 1.63 -3.80 5.36
C TYR A 75 1.34 -3.62 6.84
N ARG A 76 0.28 -4.26 7.31
CA ARG A 76 -0.05 -4.29 8.73
C ARG A 76 -0.69 -5.62 9.08
N PHE A 77 -0.48 -6.07 10.30
CA PHE A 77 -1.15 -7.27 10.79
C PHE A 77 -2.65 -6.99 10.96
N ASP A 78 -3.46 -7.87 10.41
CA ASP A 78 -4.92 -7.78 10.51
C ASP A 78 -5.41 -9.02 11.26
N ALA A 79 -5.96 -8.80 12.47
CA ALA A 79 -6.42 -9.89 13.30
C ALA A 79 -7.59 -10.67 12.68
N GLY A 80 -8.44 -9.99 11.89
CA GLY A 80 -9.55 -10.63 11.20
C GLY A 80 -9.09 -11.61 10.13
N LEU A 81 -7.99 -11.28 9.44
CA LEU A 81 -7.40 -12.15 8.43
C LEU A 81 -6.38 -13.14 9.03
N GLN A 82 -5.97 -12.93 10.26
CA GLN A 82 -4.86 -13.66 10.88
C GLN A 82 -3.59 -13.57 10.02
N GLY A 83 -3.34 -12.40 9.44
CA GLY A 83 -2.21 -12.21 8.55
C GLY A 83 -1.96 -10.75 8.23
N TYR A 84 -0.96 -10.50 7.39
CA TYR A 84 -0.51 -9.14 7.05
C TYR A 84 -1.20 -8.66 5.78
N ALA A 85 -1.92 -7.55 5.88
CA ALA A 85 -2.60 -6.93 4.76
C ALA A 85 -1.67 -5.93 4.06
N ALA A 86 -1.56 -6.07 2.74
CA ALA A 86 -0.71 -5.22 1.91
C ALA A 86 -1.46 -3.98 1.43
N ASN A 87 -0.72 -2.90 1.19
CA ASN A 87 -1.25 -1.69 0.61
C ASN A 87 -0.21 -1.07 -0.33
N VAL A 88 -0.61 -0.76 -1.55
CA VAL A 88 0.21 -0.09 -2.55
C VAL A 88 -0.62 1.03 -3.17
N ILE A 89 -0.12 2.26 -3.09
CA ILE A 89 -0.75 3.40 -3.75
C ILE A 89 0.30 4.12 -4.58
N VAL A 90 0.00 4.36 -5.85
CA VAL A 90 0.79 5.23 -6.74
C VAL A 90 -0.05 6.45 -7.04
N HIS A 91 0.50 7.64 -6.82
CA HIS A 91 -0.20 8.89 -7.08
C HIS A 91 -0.59 8.95 -8.57
N SER A 92 -1.81 9.37 -8.86
CA SER A 92 -2.38 9.38 -10.21
C SER A 92 -1.49 10.08 -11.25
N GLN A 93 -0.78 11.12 -10.84
CA GLN A 93 0.13 11.89 -11.69
C GLN A 93 1.26 11.02 -12.27
N TYR A 94 1.62 9.94 -11.59
CA TYR A 94 2.76 9.10 -11.94
C TYR A 94 2.36 7.73 -12.48
N ARG A 95 1.09 7.51 -12.77
CA ARG A 95 0.59 6.24 -13.32
C ARG A 95 1.02 6.04 -14.76
N GLY A 96 0.94 4.79 -15.22
CA GLY A 96 1.31 4.44 -16.58
C GLY A 96 2.81 4.30 -16.81
N ARG A 97 3.60 4.23 -15.74
CA ARG A 97 5.06 4.10 -15.79
C ARG A 97 5.58 2.78 -15.24
N GLY A 98 4.68 1.87 -14.87
CA GLY A 98 5.07 0.58 -14.28
C GLY A 98 5.41 0.63 -12.80
N TYR A 99 5.15 1.75 -12.13
CA TYR A 99 5.50 1.91 -10.71
C TYR A 99 4.70 1.00 -9.79
N GLY A 100 3.43 0.73 -10.09
CA GLY A 100 2.62 -0.17 -9.29
C GLY A 100 3.23 -1.57 -9.21
N SER A 101 3.69 -2.08 -10.34
CA SER A 101 4.33 -3.39 -10.43
C SER A 101 5.64 -3.43 -9.65
N LEU A 102 6.48 -2.41 -9.83
CA LEU A 102 7.74 -2.29 -9.08
C LEU A 102 7.49 -2.15 -7.57
N ALA A 103 6.48 -1.37 -7.21
CA ALA A 103 6.11 -1.16 -5.82
C ALA A 103 5.68 -2.46 -5.15
N LEU A 104 4.88 -3.26 -5.85
CA LEU A 104 4.43 -4.55 -5.32
C LEU A 104 5.61 -5.50 -5.10
N ASP A 105 6.57 -5.53 -6.01
CA ASP A 105 7.79 -6.32 -5.85
C ASP A 105 8.60 -5.85 -4.64
N LEU A 106 8.74 -4.54 -4.48
CA LEU A 106 9.47 -3.97 -3.34
C LEU A 106 8.79 -4.31 -2.01
N LEU A 107 7.46 -4.26 -1.99
CA LEU A 107 6.69 -4.62 -0.80
C LEU A 107 6.88 -6.09 -0.43
N CYS A 108 6.77 -6.98 -1.41
CA CYS A 108 6.98 -8.40 -1.19
C CYS A 108 8.40 -8.71 -0.70
N ALA A 109 9.40 -8.04 -1.29
CA ALA A 109 10.79 -8.20 -0.86
C ALA A 109 11.00 -7.74 0.58
N ALA A 110 10.44 -6.58 0.94
CA ALA A 110 10.54 -6.05 2.30
C ALA A 110 9.84 -6.95 3.31
N ALA A 111 8.65 -7.44 2.98
CA ALA A 111 7.91 -8.34 3.85
C ALA A 111 8.69 -9.64 4.09
N LYS A 112 9.22 -10.22 3.03
CA LYS A 112 10.03 -11.44 3.12
C LYS A 112 11.27 -11.23 3.99
N GLU A 113 11.96 -10.11 3.80
CA GLU A 113 13.14 -9.74 4.58
C GLU A 113 12.81 -9.59 6.06
N ASN A 114 11.60 -9.14 6.38
CA ASN A 114 11.13 -9.00 7.76
C ASN A 114 10.50 -10.28 8.33
N GLY A 115 10.63 -11.40 7.64
CA GLY A 115 10.15 -12.69 8.12
C GLY A 115 8.68 -12.98 7.90
N ILE A 116 8.00 -12.17 7.11
CA ILE A 116 6.59 -12.40 6.78
C ILE A 116 6.51 -13.51 5.73
N THR A 117 5.67 -14.51 5.96
CA THR A 117 5.55 -15.67 5.07
C THR A 117 4.39 -15.58 4.10
N GLU A 118 3.39 -14.76 4.41
CA GLU A 118 2.23 -14.57 3.54
C GLU A 118 1.75 -13.13 3.58
N LEU A 119 1.35 -12.61 2.42
CA LEU A 119 0.70 -11.31 2.31
C LEU A 119 -0.71 -11.49 1.79
N TYR A 120 -1.62 -10.68 2.30
CA TYR A 120 -3.02 -10.64 1.89
C TYR A 120 -3.36 -9.27 1.35
N ASP A 121 -4.30 -9.20 0.43
CA ASP A 121 -4.88 -7.93 0.01
C ASP A 121 -6.34 -8.17 -0.37
N ASN A 122 -7.15 -7.14 -0.26
CA ASN A 122 -8.52 -7.19 -0.75
C ASN A 122 -8.73 -5.99 -1.66
N ILE A 123 -9.27 -6.27 -2.83
CA ILE A 123 -9.51 -5.25 -3.85
C ILE A 123 -10.97 -5.32 -4.29
N ALA A 124 -11.48 -4.21 -4.80
CA ALA A 124 -12.83 -4.19 -5.36
C ALA A 124 -12.90 -5.13 -6.56
N VAL A 125 -14.06 -5.77 -6.77
CA VAL A 125 -14.24 -6.74 -7.87
C VAL A 125 -13.99 -6.13 -9.25
N ASP A 126 -14.16 -4.82 -9.39
CA ASP A 126 -13.94 -4.10 -10.64
C ASP A 126 -12.58 -3.40 -10.71
N ASN A 127 -11.69 -3.66 -9.77
CA ASN A 127 -10.37 -3.03 -9.76
C ASN A 127 -9.52 -3.59 -10.90
N PRO A 128 -9.06 -2.73 -11.84
CA PRO A 128 -8.27 -3.20 -12.98
C PRO A 128 -6.89 -3.74 -12.60
N ALA A 129 -6.44 -3.51 -11.39
CA ALA A 129 -5.13 -3.99 -10.91
C ALA A 129 -5.11 -5.49 -10.62
N ILE A 130 -6.23 -6.21 -10.69
CA ILE A 130 -6.28 -7.65 -10.40
C ILE A 130 -5.22 -8.42 -11.21
N GLY A 131 -5.09 -8.10 -12.50
CA GLY A 131 -4.10 -8.75 -13.37
C GLY A 131 -2.67 -8.58 -12.88
N MET A 132 -2.34 -7.40 -12.36
CA MET A 132 -1.03 -7.12 -11.82
C MET A 132 -0.75 -7.99 -10.58
N PHE A 133 -1.70 -8.10 -9.67
CA PHE A 133 -1.55 -8.94 -8.49
C PHE A 133 -1.33 -10.40 -8.88
N ILE A 134 -2.12 -10.92 -9.82
CA ILE A 134 -1.99 -12.31 -10.28
C ILE A 134 -0.61 -12.54 -10.91
N ARG A 135 -0.14 -11.61 -11.75
CA ARG A 135 1.20 -11.73 -12.37
C ARG A 135 2.32 -11.73 -11.33
N HIS A 136 2.11 -11.10 -10.19
CA HIS A 136 3.10 -11.02 -9.12
C HIS A 136 2.94 -12.12 -8.06
N GLY A 137 2.18 -13.17 -8.38
CA GLY A 137 2.11 -14.36 -7.56
C GLY A 137 0.99 -14.40 -6.54
N PHE A 138 0.11 -13.41 -6.53
CA PHE A 138 -1.10 -13.47 -5.72
C PHE A 138 -2.12 -14.39 -6.38
N SER A 139 -2.90 -15.09 -5.56
CA SER A 139 -4.03 -15.89 -6.03
C SER A 139 -5.29 -15.48 -5.29
N GLU A 140 -6.42 -15.72 -5.91
CA GLU A 140 -7.70 -15.46 -5.28
C GLU A 140 -7.94 -16.50 -4.19
N ASP A 141 -8.14 -16.04 -2.95
CA ASP A 141 -8.45 -16.90 -1.83
C ASP A 141 -9.96 -17.14 -1.77
N TYR A 142 -10.72 -16.05 -1.80
CA TYR A 142 -12.18 -16.08 -1.95
C TYR A 142 -12.66 -14.70 -2.41
N ARG A 143 -13.95 -14.60 -2.75
CA ARG A 143 -14.51 -13.30 -3.10
C ARG A 143 -15.92 -13.16 -2.53
N THR A 144 -16.29 -11.91 -2.32
CA THR A 144 -17.63 -11.51 -1.98
C THR A 144 -18.26 -10.80 -3.18
N GLU A 145 -19.46 -10.28 -3.04
CA GLU A 145 -20.10 -9.49 -4.08
C GLU A 145 -19.29 -8.23 -4.42
N ASP A 146 -18.61 -7.65 -3.44
CA ASP A 146 -17.94 -6.36 -3.57
C ASP A 146 -16.42 -6.43 -3.68
N ALA A 147 -15.81 -7.51 -3.20
CA ALA A 147 -14.35 -7.58 -3.08
C ALA A 147 -13.79 -8.95 -3.43
N ILE A 148 -12.54 -8.92 -3.92
CA ILE A 148 -11.75 -10.13 -4.16
C ILE A 148 -10.65 -10.14 -3.10
N PHE A 149 -10.53 -11.25 -2.37
CA PHE A 149 -9.53 -11.45 -1.33
C PHE A 149 -8.37 -12.27 -1.90
N LEU A 150 -7.20 -11.67 -1.91
CA LEU A 150 -6.00 -12.22 -2.54
C LEU A 150 -4.97 -12.63 -1.49
N LYS A 151 -4.18 -13.62 -1.83
CA LYS A 151 -3.12 -14.13 -0.96
C LYS A 151 -1.89 -14.49 -1.78
N LYS A 152 -0.71 -14.23 -1.22
CA LYS A 152 0.57 -14.64 -1.79
C LYS A 152 1.45 -15.25 -0.70
N THR A 153 2.01 -16.43 -0.98
CA THR A 153 3.04 -17.03 -0.13
C THR A 153 4.40 -16.48 -0.55
N LEU A 154 5.15 -15.98 0.42
CA LEU A 154 6.51 -15.44 0.20
C LEU A 154 7.53 -16.54 0.48
N LYS A 155 8.43 -16.75 -0.46
CA LYS A 155 9.44 -17.81 -0.36
C LYS A 155 10.86 -17.26 -0.32
#